data_2a5df4ada70a73aef44a27afefc9c9c0
#
_entry.id   2a5df4ada70a73aef44a27afefc9c9c0
#
_cell.length_a   1.000
_cell.length_b   1.000
_cell.length_c   1.000
_cell.angle_alpha   90.00
_cell.angle_beta   90.00
_cell.angle_gamma   90.00
#
_symmetry.space_group_name_H-M   'P 1'
#
loop_
_entity.id
_entity.type
_entity.pdbx_description
1 polymer ?
#
loop_
_entity_poly.entity_id
_entity_poly.type
_entity_poly.pdbx_seq_one_letter_code
_entity_poly.pdbx_strand_id
1 'polypeptide(L)'
;MKPVQLTGDAENDLIDTHDYLVQTASEAVADSVLAQFEALFSDLAEFPQSGRVVPELDVLGISEYRQLLTENYRVIYAEIDSAIIVFLIAHQRRDFSTLLLKRLTRH
;
A
#
# COMPACT_ATOMS: atom_id res chain seq x y z
N MET A 1 -13.36 -14.83 1.12
CA MET A 1 -12.50 -13.86 0.39
C MET A 1 -13.09 -12.48 0.52
N LYS A 2 -12.27 -11.51 0.95
CA LYS A 2 -12.72 -10.11 1.11
C LYS A 2 -12.29 -9.29 -0.11
N PRO A 3 -13.14 -8.38 -0.61
CA PRO A 3 -12.72 -7.50 -1.69
C PRO A 3 -11.61 -6.55 -1.23
N VAL A 4 -10.65 -6.30 -2.10
CA VAL A 4 -9.59 -5.33 -1.88
C VAL A 4 -9.91 -4.10 -2.72
N GLN A 5 -9.97 -2.95 -2.05
CA GLN A 5 -10.28 -1.67 -2.68
C GLN A 5 -9.15 -0.70 -2.36
N LEU A 6 -8.87 0.20 -3.28
CA LEU A 6 -7.88 1.25 -3.08
C LEU A 6 -8.59 2.58 -2.91
N THR A 7 -8.09 3.42 -2.00
CA THR A 7 -8.52 4.82 -1.96
C THR A 7 -8.08 5.51 -3.26
N GLY A 8 -8.68 6.64 -3.58
CA GLY A 8 -8.24 7.45 -4.74
C GLY A 8 -6.76 7.81 -4.64
N ASP A 9 -6.30 8.14 -3.44
CA ASP A 9 -4.88 8.44 -3.21
C ASP A 9 -3.99 7.21 -3.46
N ALA A 10 -4.41 6.01 -3.04
CA ALA A 10 -3.65 4.78 -3.28
C ALA A 10 -3.63 4.42 -4.77
N GLU A 11 -4.73 4.64 -5.48
CA GLU A 11 -4.75 4.46 -6.95
C GLU A 11 -3.76 5.39 -7.62
N ASN A 12 -3.70 6.65 -7.20
CA ASN A 12 -2.73 7.61 -7.71
C ASN A 12 -1.30 7.20 -7.38
N ASP A 13 -1.07 6.61 -6.19
CA ASP A 13 0.24 6.06 -5.83
C ASP A 13 0.69 5.00 -6.84
N LEU A 14 -0.21 4.11 -7.26
CA LEU A 14 0.10 3.08 -8.26
C LEU A 14 0.43 3.70 -9.62
N ILE A 15 -0.40 4.65 -10.06
CA ILE A 15 -0.20 5.32 -11.35
C ILE A 15 1.13 6.06 -11.35
N ASP A 16 1.41 6.83 -10.30
CA ASP A 16 2.64 7.61 -10.19
C ASP A 16 3.87 6.71 -10.15
N THR A 17 3.79 5.58 -9.42
CA THR A 17 4.87 4.60 -9.36
C THR A 17 5.15 4.01 -10.74
N HIS A 18 4.10 3.60 -11.45
CA HIS A 18 4.23 3.04 -12.80
C HIS A 18 4.85 4.05 -13.75
N ASP A 19 4.32 5.26 -13.78
CA ASP A 19 4.82 6.34 -14.66
C ASP A 19 6.28 6.66 -14.37
N TYR A 20 6.66 6.74 -13.10
CA TYR A 20 8.04 6.98 -12.70
C TYR A 20 8.97 5.87 -13.22
N LEU A 21 8.57 4.62 -13.08
CA LEU A 21 9.38 3.50 -13.53
C LEU A 21 9.48 3.40 -15.04
N VAL A 22 8.43 3.77 -15.77
CA VAL A 22 8.48 3.84 -17.24
C VAL A 22 9.57 4.83 -17.67
N GLN A 23 9.68 5.96 -16.97
CA GLN A 23 10.63 7.02 -17.32
C GLN A 23 12.06 6.73 -16.84
N THR A 24 12.21 6.10 -15.67
CA THR A 24 13.53 5.94 -15.04
C THR A 24 14.14 4.56 -15.24
N ALA A 25 13.35 3.59 -15.64
CA ALA A 25 13.83 2.23 -15.89
C ALA A 25 13.34 1.76 -17.27
N SER A 26 12.15 1.14 -17.33
CA SER A 26 11.56 0.71 -18.59
C SER A 26 10.09 0.39 -18.38
N GLU A 27 9.35 0.30 -19.49
CA GLU A 27 7.97 -0.16 -19.46
C GLU A 27 7.86 -1.59 -18.92
N ALA A 28 8.80 -2.45 -19.29
CA ALA A 28 8.82 -3.83 -18.81
C ALA A 28 8.99 -3.92 -17.30
N VAL A 29 9.87 -3.10 -16.73
CA VAL A 29 10.07 -3.02 -15.27
C VAL A 29 8.81 -2.47 -14.60
N ALA A 30 8.23 -1.42 -15.14
CA ALA A 30 7.00 -0.81 -14.60
C ALA A 30 5.86 -1.83 -14.57
N ASP A 31 5.67 -2.58 -15.64
CA ASP A 31 4.62 -3.60 -15.73
C ASP A 31 4.88 -4.76 -14.77
N SER A 32 6.15 -5.14 -14.59
CA SER A 32 6.53 -6.19 -13.63
C SER A 32 6.20 -5.77 -12.19
N VAL A 33 6.47 -4.53 -11.83
CA VAL A 33 6.14 -4.01 -10.49
C VAL A 33 4.63 -3.96 -10.29
N LEU A 34 3.89 -3.52 -11.30
CA LEU A 34 2.42 -3.52 -11.23
C LEU A 34 1.88 -4.93 -11.01
N ALA A 35 2.43 -5.92 -11.72
CA ALA A 35 2.04 -7.32 -11.54
C ALA A 35 2.31 -7.82 -10.12
N GLN A 36 3.41 -7.38 -9.49
CA GLN A 36 3.71 -7.72 -8.10
C GLN A 36 2.64 -7.17 -7.15
N PHE A 37 2.18 -5.94 -7.35
CA PHE A 37 1.10 -5.37 -6.55
C PHE A 37 -0.22 -6.13 -6.75
N GLU A 38 -0.54 -6.50 -7.98
CA GLU A 38 -1.76 -7.26 -8.27
C GLU A 38 -1.75 -8.62 -7.56
N ALA A 39 -0.60 -9.32 -7.57
CA ALA A 39 -0.43 -10.58 -6.88
C ALA A 39 -0.55 -10.40 -5.36
N LEU A 40 0.01 -9.33 -4.83
CA LEU A 40 -0.07 -9.01 -3.40
C LEU A 40 -1.53 -8.76 -2.98
N PHE A 41 -2.28 -8.02 -3.78
CA PHE A 41 -3.69 -7.76 -3.48
C PHE A 41 -4.54 -9.03 -3.55
N SER A 42 -4.24 -9.91 -4.49
CA SER A 42 -4.92 -11.20 -4.59
C SER A 42 -4.69 -12.06 -3.34
N ASP A 43 -3.44 -12.12 -2.87
CA ASP A 43 -3.09 -12.84 -1.65
C ASP A 43 -3.75 -12.19 -0.43
N LEU A 44 -3.80 -10.89 -0.39
CA LEU A 44 -4.39 -10.13 0.71
C LEU A 44 -5.89 -10.39 0.82
N ALA A 45 -6.59 -10.55 -0.30
CA ALA A 45 -8.01 -10.89 -0.33
C ALA A 45 -8.29 -12.22 0.38
N GLU A 46 -7.37 -13.18 0.25
CA GLU A 46 -7.46 -14.49 0.90
C GLU A 46 -6.98 -14.46 2.35
N PHE A 47 -5.93 -13.69 2.62
CA PHE A 47 -5.28 -13.62 3.93
C PHE A 47 -5.22 -12.18 4.45
N PRO A 48 -6.39 -11.63 4.88
CA PRO A 48 -6.46 -10.21 5.24
C PRO A 48 -5.55 -9.79 6.40
N GLN A 49 -5.17 -10.75 7.25
CA GLN A 49 -4.36 -10.47 8.44
C GLN A 49 -2.89 -10.85 8.27
N SER A 50 -2.45 -11.08 7.03
CA SER A 50 -1.07 -11.46 6.75
C SER A 50 -0.05 -10.35 7.02
N GLY A 51 -0.50 -9.08 6.99
CA GLY A 51 0.36 -7.95 7.27
C GLY A 51 0.63 -7.76 8.77
N ARG A 52 1.61 -6.90 9.07
CA ARG A 52 1.98 -6.55 10.44
C ARG A 52 1.46 -5.15 10.78
N VAL A 53 1.38 -4.84 12.07
CA VAL A 53 1.08 -3.47 12.50
C VAL A 53 2.10 -2.50 11.91
N VAL A 54 1.68 -1.27 11.68
CA VAL A 54 2.54 -0.22 11.13
C VAL A 54 3.31 0.41 12.29
N PRO A 55 4.66 0.28 12.34
CA PRO A 55 5.41 0.74 13.52
C PRO A 55 5.20 2.22 13.84
N GLU A 56 5.13 3.07 12.81
CA GLU A 56 4.94 4.50 12.97
C GLU A 56 3.60 4.87 13.62
N LEU A 57 2.60 4.00 13.48
CA LEU A 57 1.27 4.19 14.06
C LEU A 57 1.13 3.45 15.39
N ASP A 58 1.81 2.31 15.51
CA ASP A 58 1.76 1.49 16.73
C ASP A 58 2.26 2.26 17.94
N VAL A 59 3.33 3.06 17.79
CA VAL A 59 3.87 3.89 18.87
C VAL A 59 2.86 4.95 19.34
N LEU A 60 1.87 5.28 18.50
CA LEU A 60 0.80 6.21 18.83
C LEU A 60 -0.46 5.50 19.35
N GLY A 61 -0.38 4.18 19.55
CA GLY A 61 -1.51 3.39 19.99
C GLY A 61 -2.52 3.07 18.88
N ILE A 62 -2.17 3.29 17.63
CA ILE A 62 -3.04 3.04 16.46
C ILE A 62 -2.65 1.70 15.87
N SER A 63 -3.49 0.68 16.05
CA SER A 63 -3.18 -0.70 15.66
C SER A 63 -4.09 -1.27 14.58
N GLU A 64 -5.06 -0.50 14.09
CA GLU A 64 -6.01 -0.96 13.07
C GLU A 64 -5.42 -1.04 11.66
N TYR A 65 -4.28 -0.40 11.42
CA TYR A 65 -3.60 -0.46 10.13
C TYR A 65 -2.53 -1.52 10.12
N ARG A 66 -2.36 -2.16 8.98
CA ARG A 66 -1.33 -3.17 8.76
C ARG A 66 -0.50 -2.80 7.54
N GLN A 67 0.69 -3.37 7.46
CA GLN A 67 1.57 -3.17 6.31
C GLN A 67 1.99 -4.50 5.71
N LEU A 68 2.20 -4.49 4.40
CA LEU A 68 2.91 -5.52 3.67
C LEU A 68 4.06 -4.88 2.92
N LEU A 69 5.13 -5.64 2.78
CA LEU A 69 6.34 -5.17 2.09
C LEU A 69 6.52 -5.98 0.81
N THR A 70 6.83 -5.29 -0.28
CA THR A 70 7.46 -5.91 -1.44
C THR A 70 8.96 -5.66 -1.34
N GLU A 71 9.73 -6.02 -2.37
CA GLU A 71 11.17 -5.79 -2.36
C GLU A 71 11.53 -4.31 -2.11
N ASN A 72 10.76 -3.38 -2.68
CA ASN A 72 11.08 -1.95 -2.63
C ASN A 72 9.96 -1.07 -2.09
N TYR A 73 8.77 -1.60 -1.85
CA TYR A 73 7.59 -0.79 -1.52
C TYR A 73 6.94 -1.25 -0.23
N ARG A 74 6.21 -0.32 0.40
CA ARG A 74 5.32 -0.62 1.52
C ARG A 74 3.89 -0.35 1.08
N VAL A 75 3.00 -1.23 1.50
CA VAL A 75 1.56 -1.10 1.27
C VAL A 75 0.88 -1.04 2.63
N ILE A 76 0.15 0.03 2.89
CA ILE A 76 -0.57 0.25 4.15
C ILE A 76 -2.05 0.02 3.89
N TYR A 77 -2.67 -0.84 4.69
CA TYR A 77 -4.08 -1.19 4.53
C TYR A 77 -4.76 -1.37 5.88
N ALA A 78 -6.08 -1.41 5.88
CA ALA A 78 -6.88 -1.78 7.04
C ALA A 78 -8.09 -2.59 6.59
N GLU A 79 -8.59 -3.44 7.49
CA GLU A 79 -9.88 -4.08 7.28
C GLU A 79 -10.97 -3.15 7.82
N ILE A 80 -11.91 -2.78 6.96
CA ILE A 80 -13.03 -1.92 7.34
C ILE A 80 -14.30 -2.63 6.89
N ASP A 81 -15.15 -2.97 7.85
CA ASP A 81 -16.35 -3.75 7.63
C ASP A 81 -16.02 -5.08 6.93
N SER A 82 -16.52 -5.28 5.73
CA SER A 82 -16.30 -6.52 4.97
C SER A 82 -15.29 -6.35 3.85
N ALA A 83 -14.50 -5.28 3.86
CA ALA A 83 -13.55 -4.97 2.80
C ALA A 83 -12.15 -4.69 3.35
N ILE A 84 -11.16 -4.85 2.49
CA ILE A 84 -9.79 -4.44 2.77
C ILE A 84 -9.55 -3.17 1.97
N ILE A 85 -9.15 -2.11 2.67
CA ILE A 85 -8.92 -0.80 2.04
C ILE A 85 -7.43 -0.50 2.07
N VAL A 86 -6.85 -0.29 0.90
CA VAL A 86 -5.44 0.12 0.75
C VAL A 86 -5.39 1.64 0.74
N PHE A 87 -4.60 2.22 1.65
CA PHE A 87 -4.53 3.66 1.87
C PHE A 87 -3.29 4.30 1.31
N LEU A 88 -2.17 3.57 1.22
CA LEU A 88 -0.89 4.16 0.86
C LEU A 88 0.01 3.09 0.24
N ILE A 89 0.63 3.44 -0.88
CA ILE A 89 1.66 2.63 -1.52
C ILE A 89 2.82 3.56 -1.81
N ALA A 90 3.99 3.27 -1.25
CA ALA A 90 5.16 4.11 -1.46
C ALA A 90 6.44 3.30 -1.30
N HIS A 91 7.53 3.83 -1.88
CA HIS A 91 8.85 3.22 -1.75
C HIS A 91 9.26 3.17 -0.27
N GLN A 92 9.91 2.09 0.13
CA GLN A 92 10.30 1.86 1.54
C GLN A 92 11.18 2.98 2.12
N ARG A 93 11.87 3.72 1.26
CA ARG A 93 12.77 4.81 1.69
C ARG A 93 12.07 6.13 1.98
N ARG A 94 10.77 6.23 1.70
CA ARG A 94 10.01 7.46 1.97
C ARG A 94 9.84 7.67 3.47
N ASP A 95 9.64 8.90 3.86
CA ASP A 95 9.32 9.27 5.24
C ASP A 95 7.86 8.93 5.52
N PHE A 96 7.63 7.72 6.05
CA PHE A 96 6.28 7.23 6.31
C PHE A 96 5.59 7.95 7.45
N SER A 97 6.34 8.47 8.42
CA SER A 97 5.72 9.26 9.49
C SER A 97 4.98 10.47 8.92
N THR A 98 5.62 11.20 8.01
CA THR A 98 5.01 12.35 7.35
C THR A 98 3.92 11.93 6.38
N LEU A 99 4.15 10.89 5.57
CA LEU A 99 3.17 10.40 4.59
C LEU A 99 1.89 9.94 5.29
N LEU A 100 2.01 9.17 6.36
CA LEU A 100 0.86 8.65 7.09
C LEU A 100 0.06 9.78 7.76
N LEU A 101 0.75 10.74 8.35
CA LEU A 101 0.09 11.88 8.97
C LEU A 101 -0.77 12.62 7.94
N LYS A 102 -0.23 12.90 6.77
CA LYS A 102 -0.97 13.57 5.70
C LYS A 102 -2.11 12.73 5.17
N ARG A 103 -1.83 11.45 4.87
CA ARG A 103 -2.77 10.57 4.20
C ARG A 103 -3.98 10.24 5.08
N LEU A 104 -3.75 9.93 6.35
CA LEU A 104 -4.80 9.50 7.27
C LEU A 104 -5.59 10.66 7.87
N THR A 105 -5.12 11.89 7.77
CA THR A 105 -5.84 13.08 8.26
C THR A 105 -6.62 13.82 7.16
N ARG A 106 -6.67 13.29 5.94
CA ARG A 106 -7.33 13.93 4.79
C ARG A 106 -8.79 13.54 4.61
N HIS A 107 -9.34 12.86 5.55
CA HIS A 107 -10.73 12.38 5.44
C HIS A 107 -11.73 13.41 5.90
#